data_bd9c1e195b6d3b1ccf15300bb3fa4968
#
_entry.id   bd9c1e195b6d3b1ccf15300bb3fa4968
#
_cell.length_a   1.000
_cell.length_b   1.000
_cell.length_c   1.000
_cell.angle_alpha   90.00
_cell.angle_beta   90.00
_cell.angle_gamma   90.00
#
_symmetry.space_group_name_H-M   'P 1'
#
loop_
_entity.id
_entity.type
_entity.pdbx_description
1 polymer ?
#
loop_
_entity_poly.entity_id
_entity_poly.type
_entity_poly.pdbx_seq_one_letter_code
_entity_poly.pdbx_strand_id
1 'polypeptide(L)'
;MSSNKLTRRRFLSTAAIGTAAIGTGFSFPRPAIAQPIQVSYTLSWLPTGQYAYVYAARQLGYFKKRGIDLDISRGFGSMAANQAVSIGKFQMGSAQAGANLLGIMRGLDLRLLGTHGYDATLGIVALKKGPIKTPKDLEGRTIGVSAAGGDTVFLPAYCKLAGIDFDKLKVVQIDSKILEQSAMSGVVDSVVVTGLSSIPNFISEDVPITMLPFSTVGLQFYWLNTITSGDFLEKNKEVADQVQAGINEGMKFMLLNPQEALERHLKEHEELALGKNGKLYVELGMELTRAIMMASESVEHGLGYTDLAKIDAQAKVVKQYAAKPTDRDPPAAETFCSNSQAEQVTLTSAEWDQVKSSTKKYRELLGSL
;
A
#
# COMPACT_ATOMS: atom_id res chain seq x y z
N MET A 1 7.86 -41.34 60.53
CA MET A 1 7.47 -40.74 61.80
C MET A 1 6.59 -39.54 61.48
N SER A 2 5.40 -39.70 61.89
CA SER A 2 4.38 -38.85 62.49
C SER A 2 3.83 -37.76 61.58
N SER A 3 2.69 -37.90 60.91
CA SER A 3 1.31 -37.95 61.44
C SER A 3 0.91 -36.66 62.18
N ASN A 4 0.03 -35.87 61.60
CA ASN A 4 -1.22 -35.57 62.26
C ASN A 4 -2.29 -34.93 61.35
N LYS A 5 -3.43 -35.59 61.39
CA LYS A 5 -4.76 -35.22 60.91
C LYS A 5 -5.48 -34.36 61.93
N LEU A 6 -6.67 -33.88 61.53
CA LEU A 6 -7.84 -33.44 62.30
C LEU A 6 -8.08 -31.94 62.32
N THR A 7 -9.25 -31.35 62.28
CA THR A 7 -10.64 -31.89 62.30
C THR A 7 -11.63 -30.78 61.92
N ARG A 8 -12.75 -31.15 61.31
CA ARG A 8 -13.97 -30.37 61.18
C ARG A 8 -14.59 -30.04 62.55
N ARG A 9 -15.14 -28.85 62.73
CA ARG A 9 -16.33 -28.69 63.59
C ARG A 9 -17.15 -27.46 63.24
N ARG A 10 -18.40 -27.75 62.97
CA ARG A 10 -19.65 -26.99 62.92
C ARG A 10 -19.75 -26.01 64.10
N PHE A 11 -20.37 -24.88 63.84
CA PHE A 11 -21.35 -24.29 64.76
C PHE A 11 -22.53 -23.72 63.98
N LEU A 12 -23.70 -24.11 64.47
CA LEU A 12 -25.05 -23.79 63.96
C LEU A 12 -25.57 -22.52 64.67
N SER A 13 -26.41 -21.82 63.93
CA SER A 13 -27.65 -21.13 64.33
C SER A 13 -27.56 -19.82 65.11
N THR A 14 -28.08 -18.73 64.53
CA THR A 14 -29.26 -18.04 65.10
C THR A 14 -30.01 -17.30 63.99
N ALA A 15 -31.26 -17.52 63.88
CA ALA A 15 -32.20 -16.85 62.96
C ALA A 15 -32.48 -15.42 63.42
N ALA A 16 -32.47 -14.49 62.47
CA ALA A 16 -33.13 -13.18 62.65
C ALA A 16 -33.93 -12.90 61.37
N ILE A 17 -35.24 -12.86 61.55
CA ILE A 17 -36.23 -12.48 60.55
C ILE A 17 -36.10 -10.96 60.32
N GLY A 18 -35.75 -10.55 59.13
CA GLY A 18 -35.69 -9.16 58.70
C GLY A 18 -36.20 -9.04 57.28
N THR A 19 -37.38 -8.48 57.16
CA THR A 19 -38.12 -7.87 56.05
C THR A 19 -37.52 -8.01 54.63
N ALA A 20 -38.23 -8.77 53.77
CA ALA A 20 -37.98 -8.82 52.32
C ALA A 20 -38.32 -7.47 51.70
N ALA A 21 -37.30 -6.70 51.32
CA ALA A 21 -37.37 -5.66 50.31
C ALA A 21 -37.13 -6.34 48.95
N ILE A 22 -38.22 -6.55 48.18
CA ILE A 22 -38.15 -6.98 46.78
C ILE A 22 -37.56 -5.82 45.98
N GLY A 23 -36.23 -5.72 45.95
CA GLY A 23 -35.50 -4.90 45.01
C GLY A 23 -35.46 -5.66 43.67
N THR A 24 -36.42 -5.40 42.77
CA THR A 24 -36.29 -5.76 41.36
C THR A 24 -35.10 -5.00 40.76
N GLY A 25 -33.92 -5.54 40.93
CA GLY A 25 -32.74 -5.07 40.22
C GLY A 25 -32.93 -5.30 38.74
N PHE A 26 -33.43 -4.29 38.04
CA PHE A 26 -33.28 -4.24 36.58
C PHE A 26 -31.80 -4.23 36.26
N SER A 27 -31.19 -5.41 36.12
CA SER A 27 -29.91 -5.56 35.42
C SER A 27 -30.18 -5.23 33.97
N PHE A 28 -29.94 -3.99 33.60
CA PHE A 28 -29.82 -3.66 32.17
C PHE A 28 -28.69 -4.52 31.65
N PRO A 29 -28.92 -5.36 30.63
CA PRO A 29 -27.83 -6.07 30.00
C PRO A 29 -26.86 -5.01 29.49
N ARG A 30 -25.64 -4.99 30.02
CA ARG A 30 -24.57 -4.21 29.40
C ARG A 30 -24.47 -4.69 27.98
N PRO A 31 -24.53 -3.79 26.95
CA PRO A 31 -24.32 -4.22 25.59
C PRO A 31 -22.98 -4.96 25.57
N ALA A 32 -22.99 -6.21 25.15
CA ALA A 32 -21.77 -6.95 24.90
C ALA A 32 -21.02 -6.14 23.84
N ILE A 33 -19.90 -5.53 24.21
CA ILE A 33 -19.02 -4.88 23.25
C ILE A 33 -18.51 -6.02 22.37
N ALA A 34 -19.06 -6.12 21.17
CA ALA A 34 -18.60 -7.11 20.19
C ALA A 34 -17.09 -6.96 20.04
N GLN A 35 -16.38 -8.08 20.12
CA GLN A 35 -14.92 -8.08 19.89
C GLN A 35 -14.66 -7.57 18.47
N PRO A 36 -13.68 -6.66 18.28
CA PRO A 36 -13.38 -6.16 16.96
C PRO A 36 -12.93 -7.31 16.03
N ILE A 37 -13.36 -7.24 14.79
CA ILE A 37 -12.97 -8.19 13.76
C ILE A 37 -11.50 -7.96 13.43
N GLN A 38 -10.67 -8.99 13.63
CA GLN A 38 -9.26 -8.94 13.29
C GLN A 38 -9.10 -9.09 11.78
N VAL A 39 -8.40 -8.16 11.14
CA VAL A 39 -8.08 -8.20 9.71
C VAL A 39 -6.58 -8.04 9.52
N SER A 40 -5.92 -9.05 8.95
CA SER A 40 -4.51 -8.96 8.58
C SER A 40 -4.37 -8.29 7.20
N TYR A 41 -3.51 -7.26 7.15
CA TYR A 41 -3.27 -6.44 5.96
C TYR A 41 -1.78 -6.40 5.63
N THR A 42 -1.39 -6.75 4.41
CA THR A 42 0.00 -6.61 3.96
C THR A 42 0.17 -5.36 3.09
N LEU A 43 1.20 -4.57 3.37
CA LEU A 43 1.67 -3.55 2.43
C LEU A 43 2.31 -4.23 1.21
N SER A 44 2.49 -3.49 0.13
CA SER A 44 3.28 -3.98 -1.01
C SER A 44 4.79 -3.82 -0.81
N TRP A 45 5.23 -2.93 0.10
CA TRP A 45 6.64 -2.58 0.28
C TRP A 45 6.98 -2.29 1.74
N LEU A 46 8.17 -1.74 1.97
CA LEU A 46 8.62 -1.22 3.26
C LEU A 46 7.67 -0.12 3.75
N PRO A 47 7.46 0.04 5.05
CA PRO A 47 6.54 1.03 5.63
C PRO A 47 7.12 2.45 5.56
N THR A 48 7.43 2.92 4.36
CA THR A 48 7.95 4.28 4.10
C THR A 48 6.82 5.32 4.12
N GLY A 49 7.15 6.60 3.95
CA GLY A 49 6.18 7.70 4.00
C GLY A 49 4.99 7.56 3.05
N GLN A 50 5.14 6.80 1.97
CA GLN A 50 4.06 6.51 1.02
C GLN A 50 2.84 5.79 1.65
N TYR A 51 2.99 5.18 2.83
CA TYR A 51 1.89 4.50 3.53
C TYR A 51 1.38 5.26 4.75
N ALA A 52 1.80 6.51 4.97
CA ALA A 52 1.41 7.29 6.14
C ALA A 52 -0.11 7.37 6.35
N TYR A 53 -0.89 7.36 5.26
CA TYR A 53 -2.36 7.36 5.31
C TYR A 53 -2.96 6.10 5.97
N VAL A 54 -2.40 4.91 5.73
CA VAL A 54 -2.92 3.66 6.33
C VAL A 54 -2.65 3.63 7.83
N TYR A 55 -1.44 4.03 8.23
CA TYR A 55 -1.06 4.11 9.63
C TYR A 55 -1.83 5.21 10.38
N ALA A 56 -1.99 6.39 9.77
CA ALA A 56 -2.82 7.45 10.31
C ALA A 56 -4.28 6.98 10.51
N ALA A 57 -4.85 6.28 9.53
CA ALA A 57 -6.20 5.72 9.64
C ALA A 57 -6.36 4.79 10.84
N ARG A 58 -5.37 3.91 11.07
CA ARG A 58 -5.36 3.02 12.23
C ARG A 58 -5.24 3.77 13.54
N GLN A 59 -4.29 4.70 13.66
CA GLN A 59 -4.03 5.47 14.88
C GLN A 59 -5.19 6.42 15.24
N LEU A 60 -5.88 6.97 14.24
CA LEU A 60 -7.06 7.80 14.42
C LEU A 60 -8.34 7.00 14.70
N GLY A 61 -8.23 5.67 14.69
CA GLY A 61 -9.34 4.79 15.01
C GLY A 61 -10.38 4.65 13.89
N TYR A 62 -10.04 4.98 12.63
CA TYR A 62 -10.99 4.90 11.51
C TYR A 62 -11.42 3.46 11.21
N PHE A 63 -10.58 2.47 11.47
CA PHE A 63 -10.97 1.06 11.44
C PHE A 63 -11.74 0.66 12.71
N LYS A 64 -11.26 1.10 13.88
CA LYS A 64 -11.85 0.73 15.18
C LYS A 64 -13.28 1.19 15.32
N LYS A 65 -13.63 2.40 14.85
CA LYS A 65 -15.04 2.90 14.86
C LYS A 65 -15.98 2.06 14.00
N ARG A 66 -15.42 1.25 13.09
CA ARG A 66 -16.11 0.28 12.22
C ARG A 66 -16.05 -1.15 12.76
N GLY A 67 -15.63 -1.33 14.00
CA GLY A 67 -15.52 -2.65 14.62
C GLY A 67 -14.38 -3.51 14.08
N ILE A 68 -13.36 -2.90 13.45
CA ILE A 68 -12.23 -3.60 12.84
C ILE A 68 -10.94 -3.26 13.59
N ASP A 69 -10.14 -4.27 13.85
CA ASP A 69 -8.76 -4.14 14.30
C ASP A 69 -7.84 -4.59 13.15
N LEU A 70 -7.19 -3.60 12.51
CA LEU A 70 -6.36 -3.82 11.32
C LEU A 70 -4.91 -4.06 11.73
N ASP A 71 -4.42 -5.28 11.51
CA ASP A 71 -3.01 -5.64 11.69
C ASP A 71 -2.23 -5.43 10.39
N ILE A 72 -1.32 -4.44 10.39
CA ILE A 72 -0.57 -4.01 9.21
C ILE A 72 0.83 -4.61 9.24
N SER A 73 1.13 -5.45 8.26
CA SER A 73 2.45 -6.04 8.04
C SER A 73 3.17 -5.38 6.86
N ARG A 74 4.50 -5.24 6.97
CA ARG A 74 5.32 -4.77 5.84
C ARG A 74 5.23 -5.72 4.65
N GLY A 75 5.41 -5.18 3.44
CA GLY A 75 5.52 -5.95 2.21
C GLY A 75 6.95 -6.31 1.79
N PHE A 76 7.02 -7.16 0.76
CA PHE A 76 8.25 -7.64 0.13
C PHE A 76 8.20 -7.50 -1.40
N GLY A 77 7.29 -6.67 -1.91
CA GLY A 77 7.00 -6.44 -3.32
C GLY A 77 5.56 -6.80 -3.67
N SER A 78 5.00 -6.11 -4.67
CA SER A 78 3.60 -6.29 -5.08
C SER A 78 3.27 -7.72 -5.52
N MET A 79 4.21 -8.41 -6.18
CA MET A 79 4.00 -9.81 -6.57
C MET A 79 3.93 -10.74 -5.36
N ALA A 80 4.74 -10.47 -4.32
CA ALA A 80 4.69 -11.23 -3.07
C ALA A 80 3.38 -10.96 -2.30
N ALA A 81 2.92 -9.71 -2.25
CA ALA A 81 1.65 -9.34 -1.64
C ALA A 81 0.46 -10.02 -2.34
N ASN A 82 0.43 -10.00 -3.68
CA ASN A 82 -0.58 -10.67 -4.49
C ASN A 82 -0.66 -12.18 -4.20
N GLN A 83 0.50 -12.84 -4.18
CA GLN A 83 0.56 -14.27 -3.85
C GLN A 83 0.03 -14.55 -2.44
N ALA A 84 0.47 -13.75 -1.46
CA ALA A 84 0.09 -13.96 -0.06
C ALA A 84 -1.41 -13.73 0.19
N VAL A 85 -2.01 -12.73 -0.45
CA VAL A 85 -3.45 -12.46 -0.37
C VAL A 85 -4.26 -13.52 -1.11
N SER A 86 -3.84 -13.90 -2.33
CA SER A 86 -4.54 -14.90 -3.14
C SER A 86 -4.66 -16.27 -2.45
N ILE A 87 -3.68 -16.65 -1.62
CA ILE A 87 -3.71 -17.92 -0.86
C ILE A 87 -4.26 -17.76 0.56
N GLY A 88 -4.78 -16.59 0.93
CA GLY A 88 -5.38 -16.31 2.24
C GLY A 88 -4.38 -16.19 3.40
N LYS A 89 -3.07 -16.02 3.13
CA LYS A 89 -2.08 -15.73 4.19
C LYS A 89 -2.34 -14.37 4.85
N PHE A 90 -2.81 -13.40 4.08
CA PHE A 90 -3.40 -12.14 4.53
C PHE A 90 -4.80 -12.03 3.96
N GLN A 91 -5.74 -11.51 4.75
CA GLN A 91 -7.10 -11.28 4.28
C GLN A 91 -7.16 -10.16 3.24
N MET A 92 -6.37 -9.12 3.46
CA MET A 92 -6.32 -7.97 2.57
C MET A 92 -4.88 -7.44 2.44
N GLY A 93 -4.69 -6.53 1.51
CA GLY A 93 -3.39 -5.87 1.35
C GLY A 93 -3.45 -4.76 0.31
N SER A 94 -2.28 -4.24 -0.06
CA SER A 94 -2.13 -3.33 -1.18
C SER A 94 -1.06 -3.82 -2.14
N ALA A 95 -1.29 -3.65 -3.45
CA ALA A 95 -0.31 -3.95 -4.47
C ALA A 95 -0.52 -3.07 -5.71
N GLN A 96 0.51 -2.93 -6.53
CA GLN A 96 0.48 -2.09 -7.74
C GLN A 96 -0.50 -2.66 -8.78
N ALA A 97 -1.26 -1.79 -9.42
CA ALA A 97 -2.29 -2.16 -10.38
C ALA A 97 -1.75 -3.07 -11.51
N GLY A 98 -0.62 -2.72 -12.12
CA GLY A 98 -0.01 -3.54 -13.16
C GLY A 98 0.38 -4.94 -12.68
N ALA A 99 0.91 -5.06 -11.46
CA ALA A 99 1.26 -6.36 -10.86
C ALA A 99 0.00 -7.17 -10.51
N ASN A 100 -1.09 -6.52 -10.07
CA ASN A 100 -2.38 -7.15 -9.81
C ASN A 100 -2.95 -7.77 -11.08
N LEU A 101 -2.97 -7.00 -12.17
CA LEU A 101 -3.45 -7.45 -13.49
C LEU A 101 -2.65 -8.66 -13.99
N LEU A 102 -1.32 -8.61 -13.88
CA LEU A 102 -0.47 -9.75 -14.24
C LEU A 102 -0.73 -10.97 -13.35
N GLY A 103 -0.93 -10.77 -12.04
CA GLY A 103 -1.29 -11.82 -11.10
C GLY A 103 -2.62 -12.50 -11.46
N ILE A 104 -3.65 -11.73 -11.81
CA ILE A 104 -4.96 -12.22 -12.25
C ILE A 104 -4.82 -13.05 -13.53
N MET A 105 -4.06 -12.57 -14.52
CA MET A 105 -3.79 -13.32 -15.76
C MET A 105 -3.05 -14.64 -15.50
N ARG A 106 -2.24 -14.69 -14.45
CA ARG A 106 -1.55 -15.92 -13.98
C ARG A 106 -2.41 -16.82 -13.10
N GLY A 107 -3.67 -16.45 -12.90
CA GLY A 107 -4.65 -17.26 -12.18
C GLY A 107 -4.70 -17.04 -10.68
N LEU A 108 -4.09 -15.97 -10.16
CA LEU A 108 -4.27 -15.60 -8.76
C LEU A 108 -5.71 -15.12 -8.53
N ASP A 109 -6.32 -15.59 -7.44
CA ASP A 109 -7.63 -15.12 -7.01
C ASP A 109 -7.49 -13.77 -6.31
N LEU A 110 -7.66 -12.68 -7.07
CA LEU A 110 -7.57 -11.32 -6.57
C LEU A 110 -8.82 -10.51 -6.92
N ARG A 111 -9.22 -9.65 -5.99
CA ARG A 111 -10.24 -8.63 -6.16
C ARG A 111 -9.64 -7.28 -5.76
N LEU A 112 -9.94 -6.24 -6.53
CA LEU A 112 -9.47 -4.87 -6.33
C LEU A 112 -10.63 -4.02 -5.80
N LEU A 113 -10.45 -3.38 -4.65
CA LEU A 113 -11.52 -2.64 -3.94
C LEU A 113 -11.43 -1.13 -4.06
N GLY A 114 -10.26 -0.60 -4.30
CA GLY A 114 -10.07 0.84 -4.44
C GLY A 114 -8.66 1.21 -4.84
N THR A 115 -8.52 2.35 -5.51
CA THR A 115 -7.25 2.90 -6.00
C THR A 115 -6.73 3.98 -5.06
N HIS A 116 -5.46 3.87 -4.63
CA HIS A 116 -4.85 4.80 -3.69
C HIS A 116 -4.10 5.95 -4.38
N GLY A 117 -3.85 5.85 -5.67
CA GLY A 117 -3.17 6.88 -6.46
C GLY A 117 -3.13 6.48 -7.93
N TYR A 118 -2.98 7.48 -8.79
CA TYR A 118 -3.30 7.34 -10.21
C TYR A 118 -2.09 7.38 -11.13
N ASP A 119 -0.88 7.35 -10.55
CA ASP A 119 0.39 7.20 -11.27
C ASP A 119 1.35 6.33 -10.44
N ALA A 120 1.75 5.18 -10.98
CA ALA A 120 2.70 4.27 -10.33
C ALA A 120 4.13 4.79 -10.34
N THR A 121 4.44 5.83 -11.12
CA THR A 121 5.79 6.42 -11.25
C THR A 121 6.89 5.38 -11.47
N LEU A 122 6.60 4.36 -12.30
CA LEU A 122 7.57 3.31 -12.62
C LEU A 122 8.70 3.83 -13.48
N GLY A 123 9.92 3.38 -13.24
CA GLY A 123 11.05 3.79 -14.06
C GLY A 123 12.38 3.13 -13.70
N ILE A 124 13.41 3.56 -14.40
CA ILE A 124 14.79 3.23 -14.10
C ILE A 124 15.48 4.48 -13.59
N VAL A 125 16.14 4.40 -12.44
CA VAL A 125 16.92 5.47 -11.86
C VAL A 125 18.40 5.17 -11.99
N ALA A 126 19.16 6.13 -12.50
CA ALA A 126 20.62 6.12 -12.57
C ALA A 126 21.18 7.40 -11.94
N LEU A 127 22.46 7.41 -11.57
CA LEU A 127 23.12 8.61 -11.09
C LEU A 127 23.28 9.64 -12.21
N LYS A 128 22.92 10.91 -11.96
CA LYS A 128 23.05 11.99 -12.96
C LYS A 128 24.46 12.16 -13.49
N LYS A 129 25.50 11.89 -12.69
CA LYS A 129 26.91 11.90 -13.10
C LYS A 129 27.32 10.66 -13.90
N GLY A 130 26.50 9.59 -13.89
CA GLY A 130 26.78 8.33 -14.57
C GLY A 130 26.57 8.40 -16.09
N PRO A 131 26.84 7.31 -16.79
CA PRO A 131 26.77 7.25 -18.26
C PRO A 131 25.35 7.13 -18.82
N ILE A 132 24.36 6.77 -17.99
CA ILE A 132 22.99 6.53 -18.42
C ILE A 132 22.22 7.87 -18.45
N LYS A 133 21.81 8.29 -19.66
CA LYS A 133 21.02 9.52 -19.92
C LYS A 133 19.77 9.23 -20.72
N THR A 134 19.84 8.23 -21.56
CA THR A 134 18.78 7.79 -22.47
C THR A 134 18.51 6.30 -22.29
N PRO A 135 17.38 5.78 -22.75
CA PRO A 135 17.08 4.36 -22.70
C PRO A 135 18.16 3.50 -23.37
N LYS A 136 18.76 3.95 -24.47
CA LYS A 136 19.78 3.22 -25.21
C LYS A 136 21.07 2.99 -24.40
N ASP A 137 21.39 3.89 -23.48
CA ASP A 137 22.58 3.77 -22.64
C ASP A 137 22.53 2.62 -21.63
N LEU A 138 21.37 1.95 -21.49
CA LEU A 138 21.19 0.79 -20.63
C LEU A 138 21.87 -0.46 -21.20
N GLU A 139 22.07 -0.57 -22.51
CA GLU A 139 22.72 -1.74 -23.12
C GLU A 139 24.16 -1.93 -22.60
N GLY A 140 24.44 -3.15 -22.14
CA GLY A 140 25.72 -3.52 -21.52
C GLY A 140 25.86 -3.15 -20.04
N ARG A 141 24.87 -2.44 -19.46
CA ARG A 141 24.89 -1.96 -18.07
C ARG A 141 24.33 -3.00 -17.09
N THR A 142 24.74 -2.83 -15.83
CA THR A 142 24.22 -3.62 -14.71
C THR A 142 23.02 -2.90 -14.09
N ILE A 143 21.87 -3.59 -14.06
CA ILE A 143 20.61 -3.05 -13.57
C ILE A 143 20.17 -3.86 -12.37
N GLY A 144 20.06 -3.19 -11.22
CA GLY A 144 19.52 -3.78 -10.00
C GLY A 144 18.00 -3.82 -10.03
N VAL A 145 17.42 -4.95 -9.61
CA VAL A 145 15.98 -5.16 -9.53
C VAL A 145 15.59 -5.86 -8.23
N SER A 146 14.41 -5.57 -7.71
CA SER A 146 13.82 -6.38 -6.64
C SER A 146 13.05 -7.56 -7.24
N ALA A 147 13.38 -8.79 -6.84
CA ALA A 147 12.80 -10.00 -7.43
C ALA A 147 11.28 -10.09 -7.39
N ALA A 148 10.64 -9.53 -6.35
CA ALA A 148 9.19 -9.52 -6.16
C ALA A 148 8.56 -8.13 -6.38
N GLY A 149 9.32 -7.18 -6.92
CA GLY A 149 8.86 -5.82 -7.23
C GLY A 149 7.74 -5.84 -8.27
N GLY A 150 6.78 -4.94 -8.09
CA GLY A 150 5.71 -4.76 -9.07
C GLY A 150 6.16 -3.98 -10.31
N ASP A 151 7.28 -3.31 -10.23
CA ASP A 151 7.98 -2.56 -11.26
C ASP A 151 8.87 -3.46 -12.14
N THR A 152 9.60 -4.38 -11.51
CA THR A 152 10.56 -5.28 -12.16
C THR A 152 9.96 -6.09 -13.31
N VAL A 153 8.71 -6.54 -13.17
CA VAL A 153 8.03 -7.37 -14.18
C VAL A 153 7.81 -6.62 -15.51
N PHE A 154 7.89 -5.29 -15.51
CA PHE A 154 7.73 -4.46 -16.70
C PHE A 154 9.04 -4.06 -17.38
N LEU A 155 10.20 -4.39 -16.82
CA LEU A 155 11.51 -4.08 -17.42
C LEU A 155 11.67 -4.65 -18.84
N PRO A 156 11.34 -5.92 -19.13
CA PRO A 156 11.42 -6.43 -20.50
C PRO A 156 10.48 -5.71 -21.46
N ALA A 157 9.27 -5.36 -20.99
CA ALA A 157 8.31 -4.58 -21.76
C ALA A 157 8.83 -3.18 -22.08
N TYR A 158 9.41 -2.49 -21.09
CA TYR A 158 10.07 -1.20 -21.28
C TYR A 158 11.17 -1.27 -22.33
N CYS A 159 12.08 -2.24 -22.21
CA CYS A 159 13.16 -2.42 -23.17
C CYS A 159 12.63 -2.61 -24.60
N LYS A 160 11.65 -3.48 -24.78
CA LYS A 160 11.03 -3.71 -26.09
C LYS A 160 10.42 -2.43 -26.69
N LEU A 161 9.69 -1.65 -25.90
CA LEU A 161 9.03 -0.42 -26.34
C LEU A 161 10.02 0.73 -26.58
N ALA A 162 11.11 0.79 -25.80
CA ALA A 162 12.18 1.77 -25.96
C ALA A 162 13.21 1.39 -27.05
N GLY A 163 13.04 0.26 -27.73
CA GLY A 163 13.96 -0.22 -28.76
C GLY A 163 15.31 -0.69 -28.21
N ILE A 164 15.32 -1.22 -26.98
CA ILE A 164 16.51 -1.73 -26.28
C ILE A 164 16.49 -3.25 -26.37
N ASP A 165 17.64 -3.84 -26.61
CA ASP A 165 17.84 -5.30 -26.53
C ASP A 165 17.97 -5.71 -25.06
N PHE A 166 16.93 -6.33 -24.50
CA PHE A 166 16.89 -6.77 -23.11
C PHE A 166 18.02 -7.76 -22.77
N ASP A 167 18.43 -8.62 -23.71
CA ASP A 167 19.45 -9.64 -23.48
C ASP A 167 20.86 -9.02 -23.31
N LYS A 168 21.03 -7.75 -23.69
CA LYS A 168 22.27 -7.00 -23.44
C LYS A 168 22.34 -6.37 -22.04
N LEU A 169 21.26 -6.39 -21.28
CA LEU A 169 21.24 -5.86 -19.91
C LEU A 169 21.79 -6.93 -18.94
N LYS A 170 22.60 -6.49 -17.98
CA LYS A 170 23.04 -7.34 -16.86
C LYS A 170 22.10 -7.14 -15.68
N VAL A 171 21.00 -7.91 -15.66
CA VAL A 171 19.99 -7.78 -14.60
C VAL A 171 20.45 -8.55 -13.35
N VAL A 172 20.54 -7.84 -12.21
CA VAL A 172 20.97 -8.39 -10.91
C VAL A 172 19.87 -8.22 -9.88
N GLN A 173 19.51 -9.32 -9.22
CA GLN A 173 18.56 -9.27 -8.11
C GLN A 173 19.24 -8.74 -6.85
N ILE A 174 18.63 -7.73 -6.24
CA ILE A 174 19.12 -7.03 -5.05
C ILE A 174 18.01 -7.05 -3.98
N ASP A 175 18.43 -7.19 -2.73
CA ASP A 175 17.49 -7.05 -1.59
C ASP A 175 16.90 -5.64 -1.56
N SER A 176 15.60 -5.56 -1.31
CA SER A 176 14.86 -4.30 -1.29
C SER A 176 15.37 -3.24 -0.32
N LYS A 177 16.10 -3.65 0.73
CA LYS A 177 16.63 -2.73 1.73
C LYS A 177 17.90 -1.99 1.28
N ILE A 178 18.59 -2.53 0.27
CA ILE A 178 19.87 -1.99 -0.22
C ILE A 178 19.83 -1.65 -1.71
N LEU A 179 18.64 -1.65 -2.33
CA LEU A 179 18.48 -1.45 -3.78
C LEU A 179 19.05 -0.09 -4.21
N GLU A 180 18.58 1.00 -3.63
CA GLU A 180 19.03 2.36 -3.94
C GLU A 180 20.49 2.58 -3.55
N GLN A 181 20.89 2.05 -2.38
CA GLN A 181 22.27 2.14 -1.92
C GLN A 181 23.24 1.46 -2.90
N SER A 182 22.82 0.35 -3.53
CA SER A 182 23.63 -0.35 -4.53
C SER A 182 23.90 0.51 -5.78
N ALA A 183 22.92 1.35 -6.19
CA ALA A 183 23.12 2.32 -7.25
C ALA A 183 24.00 3.50 -6.79
N MET A 184 23.77 4.05 -5.58
CA MET A 184 24.52 5.17 -5.04
C MET A 184 26.02 4.84 -4.89
N SER A 185 26.33 3.61 -4.47
CA SER A 185 27.71 3.10 -4.29
C SER A 185 28.36 2.58 -5.57
N GLY A 186 27.63 2.53 -6.69
CA GLY A 186 28.15 2.04 -7.97
C GLY A 186 28.29 0.53 -8.08
N VAL A 187 27.64 -0.26 -7.21
CA VAL A 187 27.56 -1.73 -7.33
C VAL A 187 26.76 -2.10 -8.57
N VAL A 188 25.73 -1.32 -8.90
CA VAL A 188 24.99 -1.37 -10.15
C VAL A 188 24.95 -0.01 -10.80
N ASP A 189 24.80 0.05 -12.14
CA ASP A 189 24.76 1.31 -12.90
C ASP A 189 23.41 2.02 -12.75
N SER A 190 22.34 1.26 -12.50
CA SER A 190 20.98 1.76 -12.33
C SER A 190 20.10 0.76 -11.59
N VAL A 191 18.92 1.21 -11.19
CA VAL A 191 17.91 0.37 -10.51
C VAL A 191 16.53 0.59 -11.11
N VAL A 192 15.75 -0.50 -11.22
CA VAL A 192 14.31 -0.42 -11.55
C VAL A 192 13.56 -0.11 -10.26
N VAL A 193 12.69 0.88 -10.32
CA VAL A 193 12.07 1.45 -9.12
C VAL A 193 10.61 1.87 -9.33
N THR A 194 9.90 1.95 -8.22
CA THR A 194 8.73 2.82 -8.06
C THR A 194 9.21 4.16 -7.51
N GLY A 195 9.03 5.24 -8.25
CA GLY A 195 9.58 6.56 -7.91
C GLY A 195 9.16 7.05 -6.53
N LEU A 196 7.92 6.79 -6.11
CA LEU A 196 7.40 7.22 -4.79
C LEU A 196 8.18 6.69 -3.60
N SER A 197 8.83 5.53 -3.72
CA SER A 197 9.68 4.95 -2.67
C SER A 197 11.15 5.29 -2.83
N SER A 198 11.64 5.37 -4.07
CA SER A 198 13.08 5.43 -4.33
C SER A 198 13.59 6.86 -4.57
N ILE A 199 12.83 7.73 -5.27
CA ILE A 199 13.22 9.14 -5.46
C ILE A 199 13.49 9.84 -4.12
N PRO A 200 12.64 9.68 -3.06
CA PRO A 200 12.92 10.24 -1.74
C PRO A 200 14.27 9.84 -1.18
N ASN A 201 14.69 8.58 -1.39
CA ASN A 201 15.97 8.08 -0.88
C ASN A 201 17.15 8.82 -1.51
N PHE A 202 17.17 8.95 -2.84
CA PHE A 202 18.23 9.68 -3.55
C PHE A 202 18.24 11.18 -3.20
N ILE A 203 17.08 11.83 -3.13
CA ILE A 203 16.98 13.25 -2.82
C ILE A 203 17.42 13.55 -1.38
N SER A 204 16.99 12.72 -0.42
CA SER A 204 17.36 12.90 1.00
C SER A 204 18.85 12.75 1.24
N GLU A 205 19.54 11.97 0.41
CA GLU A 205 21.00 11.80 0.45
C GLU A 205 21.75 12.80 -0.47
N ASP A 206 21.04 13.79 -1.03
CA ASP A 206 21.59 14.80 -1.96
C ASP A 206 22.29 14.17 -3.18
N VAL A 207 21.74 13.09 -3.68
CA VAL A 207 22.26 12.34 -4.83
C VAL A 207 21.46 12.69 -6.09
N PRO A 208 22.02 13.49 -7.02
CA PRO A 208 21.35 13.82 -8.26
C PRO A 208 21.16 12.59 -9.16
N ILE A 209 19.94 12.43 -9.68
CA ILE A 209 19.53 11.30 -10.51
C ILE A 209 19.11 11.71 -11.92
N THR A 210 19.11 10.74 -12.81
CA THR A 210 18.37 10.71 -14.07
C THR A 210 17.33 9.59 -13.94
N MET A 211 16.08 9.89 -14.19
CA MET A 211 15.03 8.90 -14.27
C MET A 211 14.64 8.66 -15.73
N LEU A 212 14.41 7.41 -16.08
CA LEU A 212 13.86 6.97 -17.36
C LEU A 212 12.45 6.39 -17.07
N PRO A 213 11.40 7.24 -17.12
CA PRO A 213 10.05 6.81 -16.74
C PRO A 213 9.48 5.80 -17.74
N PHE A 214 8.81 4.79 -17.23
CA PHE A 214 8.13 3.79 -18.07
C PHE A 214 6.94 4.40 -18.83
N SER A 215 6.33 5.44 -18.32
CA SER A 215 5.24 6.18 -18.94
C SER A 215 5.63 6.80 -20.30
N THR A 216 6.91 7.14 -20.51
CA THR A 216 7.40 7.70 -21.78
C THR A 216 7.26 6.74 -22.97
N VAL A 217 7.13 5.45 -22.71
CA VAL A 217 6.89 4.41 -23.72
C VAL A 217 5.49 3.80 -23.64
N GLY A 218 4.57 4.43 -22.89
CA GLY A 218 3.18 4.00 -22.77
C GLY A 218 2.90 2.98 -21.67
N LEU A 219 3.87 2.65 -20.82
CA LEU A 219 3.67 1.79 -19.65
C LEU A 219 3.25 2.64 -18.45
N GLN A 220 2.01 3.10 -18.46
CA GLN A 220 1.42 3.89 -17.39
C GLN A 220 0.33 3.09 -16.68
N PHE A 221 0.46 3.00 -15.34
CA PHE A 221 -0.45 2.25 -14.49
C PHE A 221 -0.91 3.11 -13.32
N TYR A 222 -2.09 2.81 -12.79
CA TYR A 222 -2.45 3.23 -11.43
C TYR A 222 -1.43 2.71 -10.42
N TRP A 223 -1.31 3.41 -9.32
CA TRP A 223 -0.35 3.02 -8.29
C TRP A 223 -0.85 1.80 -7.53
N LEU A 224 -1.32 1.95 -6.29
CA LEU A 224 -1.78 0.82 -5.47
C LEU A 224 -3.30 0.67 -5.54
N ASN A 225 -3.74 -0.58 -5.52
CA ASN A 225 -5.10 -0.93 -5.16
C ASN A 225 -5.11 -1.65 -3.82
N THR A 226 -6.18 -1.48 -3.04
CA THR A 226 -6.52 -2.46 -2.01
C THR A 226 -6.88 -3.76 -2.70
N ILE A 227 -6.28 -4.85 -2.25
CA ILE A 227 -6.51 -6.20 -2.78
C ILE A 227 -7.05 -7.12 -1.69
N THR A 228 -7.87 -8.08 -2.11
CA THR A 228 -8.34 -9.21 -1.31
C THR A 228 -8.52 -10.42 -2.21
N SER A 229 -8.74 -11.62 -1.65
CA SER A 229 -9.14 -12.78 -2.45
C SER A 229 -10.64 -12.77 -2.72
N GLY A 230 -11.08 -13.44 -3.81
CA GLY A 230 -12.49 -13.64 -4.09
C GLY A 230 -13.18 -14.40 -2.97
N ASP A 231 -12.53 -15.43 -2.43
CA ASP A 231 -13.05 -16.23 -1.31
C ASP A 231 -13.28 -15.39 -0.04
N PHE A 232 -12.35 -14.49 0.31
CA PHE A 232 -12.54 -13.60 1.45
C PHE A 232 -13.65 -12.58 1.19
N LEU A 233 -13.68 -11.97 0.01
CA LEU A 233 -14.68 -10.96 -0.36
C LEU A 233 -16.09 -11.53 -0.36
N GLU A 234 -16.30 -12.74 -0.88
CA GLU A 234 -17.61 -13.40 -0.91
C GLU A 234 -18.17 -13.59 0.50
N LYS A 235 -17.32 -13.98 1.46
CA LYS A 235 -17.72 -14.27 2.84
C LYS A 235 -17.78 -13.03 3.74
N ASN A 236 -17.01 -11.97 3.42
CA ASN A 236 -16.75 -10.83 4.30
C ASN A 236 -16.84 -9.49 3.57
N LYS A 237 -17.77 -9.34 2.62
CA LYS A 237 -17.88 -8.14 1.79
C LYS A 237 -17.98 -6.86 2.63
N GLU A 238 -18.84 -6.86 3.66
CA GLU A 238 -19.02 -5.70 4.53
C GLU A 238 -17.70 -5.31 5.24
N VAL A 239 -16.95 -6.29 5.74
CA VAL A 239 -15.65 -6.04 6.37
C VAL A 239 -14.67 -5.42 5.38
N ALA A 240 -14.60 -5.94 4.16
CA ALA A 240 -13.73 -5.43 3.11
C ALA A 240 -14.09 -3.98 2.71
N ASP A 241 -15.37 -3.68 2.56
CA ASP A 241 -15.89 -2.34 2.27
C ASP A 241 -15.56 -1.35 3.41
N GLN A 242 -15.70 -1.78 4.69
CA GLN A 242 -15.36 -0.96 5.85
C GLN A 242 -13.85 -0.70 5.97
N VAL A 243 -13.00 -1.69 5.63
CA VAL A 243 -11.54 -1.48 5.57
C VAL A 243 -11.20 -0.44 4.50
N GLN A 244 -11.78 -0.56 3.30
CA GLN A 244 -11.56 0.40 2.21
C GLN A 244 -12.01 1.81 2.61
N ALA A 245 -13.16 1.96 3.24
CA ALA A 245 -13.64 3.25 3.74
C ALA A 245 -12.67 3.86 4.77
N GLY A 246 -12.15 3.06 5.69
CA GLY A 246 -11.14 3.50 6.66
C GLY A 246 -9.82 3.95 5.99
N ILE A 247 -9.38 3.26 4.93
CA ILE A 247 -8.23 3.66 4.12
C ILE A 247 -8.49 5.02 3.46
N ASN A 248 -9.67 5.20 2.85
CA ASN A 248 -10.03 6.45 2.17
C ASN A 248 -10.09 7.64 3.15
N GLU A 249 -10.58 7.45 4.38
CA GLU A 249 -10.51 8.48 5.43
C GLU A 249 -9.06 8.80 5.80
N GLY A 250 -8.19 7.80 5.89
CA GLY A 250 -6.76 8.01 6.09
C GLY A 250 -6.11 8.80 4.96
N MET A 251 -6.49 8.53 3.71
CA MET A 251 -6.06 9.30 2.54
C MET A 251 -6.52 10.76 2.66
N LYS A 252 -7.81 11.02 2.96
CA LYS A 252 -8.32 12.37 3.20
C LYS A 252 -7.56 13.07 4.32
N PHE A 253 -7.34 12.38 5.44
CA PHE A 253 -6.58 12.95 6.56
C PHE A 253 -5.17 13.36 6.14
N MET A 254 -4.41 12.49 5.47
CA MET A 254 -3.06 12.77 5.00
C MET A 254 -3.04 13.91 3.98
N LEU A 255 -4.02 13.99 3.08
CA LEU A 255 -4.14 15.08 2.10
C LEU A 255 -4.31 16.44 2.77
N LEU A 256 -5.08 16.53 3.85
CA LEU A 256 -5.42 17.78 4.51
C LEU A 256 -4.51 18.13 5.70
N ASN A 257 -3.93 17.12 6.37
CA ASN A 257 -3.13 17.28 7.59
C ASN A 257 -1.75 16.59 7.42
N PRO A 258 -0.92 16.95 6.40
CA PRO A 258 0.31 16.22 6.09
C PRO A 258 1.32 16.24 7.23
N GLN A 259 1.45 17.35 7.96
CA GLN A 259 2.38 17.44 9.07
C GLN A 259 2.03 16.46 10.19
N GLU A 260 0.76 16.38 10.59
CA GLU A 260 0.32 15.44 11.61
C GLU A 260 0.42 13.98 11.12
N ALA A 261 0.12 13.71 9.84
CA ALA A 261 0.29 12.38 9.26
C ALA A 261 1.76 11.93 9.28
N LEU A 262 2.70 12.84 8.98
CA LEU A 262 4.14 12.59 9.07
C LEU A 262 4.58 12.27 10.51
N GLU A 263 4.15 13.08 11.49
CA GLU A 263 4.49 12.89 12.90
C GLU A 263 3.97 11.55 13.44
N ARG A 264 2.74 11.19 13.08
CA ARG A 264 2.15 9.90 13.45
C ARG A 264 2.90 8.73 12.83
N HIS A 265 3.28 8.84 11.56
CA HIS A 265 4.04 7.80 10.87
C HIS A 265 5.42 7.61 11.48
N LEU A 266 6.15 8.70 11.75
CA LEU A 266 7.46 8.64 12.37
C LEU A 266 7.43 8.15 13.84
N LYS A 267 6.34 8.42 14.57
CA LYS A 267 6.16 7.88 15.92
C LYS A 267 5.98 6.36 15.92
N GLU A 268 5.40 5.81 14.87
CA GLU A 268 5.21 4.36 14.74
C GLU A 268 6.44 3.65 14.15
N HIS A 269 7.21 4.39 13.37
CA HIS A 269 8.39 3.91 12.66
C HIS A 269 9.60 4.78 13.03
N GLU A 270 9.93 4.82 14.33
CA GLU A 270 11.03 5.64 14.85
C GLU A 270 12.37 5.33 14.16
N GLU A 271 12.56 4.07 13.76
CA GLU A 271 13.75 3.64 13.03
C GLU A 271 13.96 4.37 11.69
N LEU A 272 12.89 4.86 11.04
CA LEU A 272 13.01 5.63 9.80
C LEU A 272 13.57 7.03 10.03
N ALA A 273 13.44 7.56 11.25
CA ALA A 273 13.93 8.89 11.63
C ALA A 273 15.37 8.88 12.16
N LEU A 274 15.98 7.70 12.42
CA LEU A 274 17.30 7.60 13.03
C LEU A 274 18.44 8.08 12.13
N GLY A 275 18.30 8.03 10.83
CA GLY A 275 19.28 8.54 9.88
C GLY A 275 19.28 10.07 9.82
N LYS A 276 20.44 10.68 9.48
CA LYS A 276 20.59 12.13 9.36
C LYS A 276 19.46 12.81 8.57
N ASN A 277 18.99 12.16 7.53
CA ASN A 277 17.98 12.67 6.59
C ASN A 277 16.67 11.86 6.64
N GLY A 278 16.50 10.97 7.63
CA GLY A 278 15.39 10.04 7.70
C GLY A 278 14.02 10.72 7.70
N LYS A 279 13.85 11.83 8.44
CA LYS A 279 12.62 12.61 8.42
C LYS A 279 12.31 13.16 7.01
N LEU A 280 13.31 13.71 6.31
CA LEU A 280 13.16 14.23 4.95
C LEU A 280 12.77 13.11 3.97
N TYR A 281 13.40 11.95 4.10
CA TYR A 281 13.07 10.76 3.30
C TYR A 281 11.58 10.37 3.44
N VAL A 282 11.09 10.28 4.68
CA VAL A 282 9.68 9.93 4.95
C VAL A 282 8.73 11.01 4.45
N GLU A 283 9.06 12.29 4.71
CA GLU A 283 8.27 13.44 4.25
C GLU A 283 8.14 13.47 2.71
N LEU A 284 9.25 13.31 1.99
CA LEU A 284 9.24 13.28 0.52
C LEU A 284 8.37 12.14 -0.02
N GLY A 285 8.49 10.92 0.53
CA GLY A 285 7.67 9.78 0.12
C GLY A 285 6.18 10.03 0.33
N MET A 286 5.80 10.64 1.45
CA MET A 286 4.42 11.01 1.76
C MET A 286 3.91 12.11 0.80
N GLU A 287 4.70 13.14 0.57
CA GLU A 287 4.31 14.28 -0.28
C GLU A 287 4.17 13.91 -1.76
N LEU A 288 5.07 13.07 -2.29
CA LEU A 288 4.93 12.53 -3.63
C LEU A 288 3.66 11.67 -3.75
N THR A 289 3.34 10.91 -2.71
CA THR A 289 2.10 10.12 -2.68
C THR A 289 0.86 11.01 -2.67
N ARG A 290 0.86 12.10 -1.89
CA ARG A 290 -0.22 13.11 -1.93
C ARG A 290 -0.38 13.71 -3.33
N ALA A 291 0.71 13.95 -4.03
CA ALA A 291 0.70 14.51 -5.38
C ALA A 291 -0.01 13.62 -6.39
N ILE A 292 0.17 12.29 -6.32
CA ILE A 292 -0.45 11.34 -7.24
C ILE A 292 -1.87 10.90 -6.83
N MET A 293 -2.29 11.20 -5.60
CA MET A 293 -3.67 10.95 -5.17
C MET A 293 -4.66 11.94 -5.80
N MET A 294 -4.19 13.11 -6.23
CA MET A 294 -5.03 14.12 -6.86
C MET A 294 -5.08 13.88 -8.39
N ALA A 295 -6.17 13.31 -8.83
CA ALA A 295 -6.47 13.04 -10.24
C ALA A 295 -7.97 13.32 -10.51
N SER A 296 -8.39 13.32 -11.78
CA SER A 296 -9.80 13.47 -12.15
C SER A 296 -10.70 12.47 -11.43
N GLU A 297 -10.23 11.22 -11.33
CA GLU A 297 -10.94 10.13 -10.66
C GLU A 297 -11.28 10.45 -9.20
N SER A 298 -10.30 10.91 -8.43
CA SER A 298 -10.51 11.22 -7.01
C SER A 298 -11.29 12.52 -6.81
N VAL A 299 -11.11 13.49 -7.70
CA VAL A 299 -11.80 14.79 -7.63
C VAL A 299 -13.29 14.64 -7.97
N GLU A 300 -13.60 13.88 -9.03
CA GLU A 300 -14.97 13.74 -9.53
C GLU A 300 -15.78 12.66 -8.82
N HIS A 301 -15.13 11.58 -8.38
CA HIS A 301 -15.81 10.38 -7.87
C HIS A 301 -15.46 10.05 -6.41
N GLY A 302 -14.54 10.79 -5.78
CA GLY A 302 -14.08 10.56 -4.41
C GLY A 302 -12.86 9.64 -4.32
N LEU A 303 -12.26 9.63 -3.13
CA LEU A 303 -11.05 8.85 -2.85
C LEU A 303 -11.32 7.35 -2.96
N GLY A 304 -10.38 6.63 -3.51
CA GLY A 304 -10.48 5.18 -3.72
C GLY A 304 -11.20 4.77 -4.99
N TYR A 305 -11.75 5.70 -5.78
CA TYR A 305 -12.44 5.36 -7.02
C TYR A 305 -11.49 4.71 -8.04
N THR A 306 -11.97 3.70 -8.73
CA THR A 306 -11.26 2.97 -9.79
C THR A 306 -12.03 3.10 -11.10
N ASP A 307 -11.45 3.75 -12.10
CA ASP A 307 -12.03 3.79 -13.45
C ASP A 307 -11.80 2.43 -14.13
N LEU A 308 -12.89 1.69 -14.32
CA LEU A 308 -12.86 0.33 -14.89
C LEU A 308 -12.36 0.33 -16.33
N ALA A 309 -12.71 1.35 -17.13
CA ALA A 309 -12.25 1.44 -18.52
C ALA A 309 -10.73 1.66 -18.60
N LYS A 310 -10.16 2.43 -17.65
CA LYS A 310 -8.70 2.58 -17.55
C LYS A 310 -8.02 1.29 -17.06
N ILE A 311 -8.64 0.53 -16.14
CA ILE A 311 -8.14 -0.80 -15.75
C ILE A 311 -8.14 -1.76 -16.94
N ASP A 312 -9.20 -1.81 -17.75
CA ASP A 312 -9.24 -2.63 -18.97
C ASP A 312 -8.17 -2.21 -19.98
N ALA A 313 -7.92 -0.91 -20.13
CA ALA A 313 -6.83 -0.41 -20.97
C ALA A 313 -5.45 -0.84 -20.44
N GLN A 314 -5.21 -0.71 -19.13
CA GLN A 314 -3.98 -1.17 -18.49
C GLN A 314 -3.82 -2.70 -18.61
N ALA A 315 -4.89 -3.46 -18.48
CA ALA A 315 -4.87 -4.92 -18.65
C ALA A 315 -4.44 -5.33 -20.06
N LYS A 316 -4.89 -4.63 -21.10
CA LYS A 316 -4.44 -4.85 -22.49
C LYS A 316 -2.93 -4.59 -22.63
N VAL A 317 -2.42 -3.52 -22.03
CA VAL A 317 -0.97 -3.22 -22.01
C VAL A 317 -0.18 -4.33 -21.30
N VAL A 318 -0.65 -4.79 -20.14
CA VAL A 318 0.00 -5.90 -19.41
C VAL A 318 -0.01 -7.17 -20.26
N LYS A 319 -1.15 -7.52 -20.90
CA LYS A 319 -1.26 -8.71 -21.76
C LYS A 319 -0.30 -8.65 -22.94
N GLN A 320 -0.22 -7.51 -23.59
CA GLN A 320 0.58 -7.33 -24.80
C GLN A 320 2.09 -7.34 -24.54
N TYR A 321 2.53 -6.80 -23.40
CA TYR A 321 3.94 -6.50 -23.20
C TYR A 321 4.59 -7.20 -22.00
N ALA A 322 3.83 -7.62 -20.98
CA ALA A 322 4.39 -8.22 -19.76
C ALA A 322 3.92 -9.66 -19.50
N ALA A 323 2.78 -10.07 -20.05
CA ALA A 323 2.28 -11.43 -19.89
C ALA A 323 3.03 -12.42 -20.81
N LYS A 324 3.16 -13.66 -20.33
CA LYS A 324 3.67 -14.77 -21.13
C LYS A 324 2.57 -15.28 -22.08
N PRO A 325 2.92 -15.98 -23.18
CA PRO A 325 1.92 -16.60 -24.06
C PRO A 325 0.96 -17.57 -23.36
N THR A 326 1.42 -18.19 -22.25
CA THR A 326 0.63 -19.11 -21.41
C THR A 326 -0.27 -18.42 -20.41
N ASP A 327 -0.09 -17.11 -20.16
CA ASP A 327 -0.93 -16.36 -19.24
C ASP A 327 -2.32 -16.13 -19.87
N ARG A 328 -3.37 -16.19 -19.07
CA ARG A 328 -4.76 -16.03 -19.53
C ARG A 328 -4.99 -14.65 -20.12
N ASP A 329 -6.03 -14.51 -20.92
CA ASP A 329 -6.53 -13.19 -21.28
C ASP A 329 -7.11 -12.48 -20.03
N PRO A 330 -6.97 -11.16 -19.92
CA PRO A 330 -7.52 -10.43 -18.82
C PRO A 330 -9.06 -10.55 -18.82
N PRO A 331 -9.68 -10.91 -17.70
CA PRO A 331 -11.13 -10.78 -17.59
C PRO A 331 -11.52 -9.29 -17.63
N ALA A 332 -12.78 -8.99 -17.91
CA ALA A 332 -13.27 -7.61 -17.85
C ALA A 332 -13.13 -7.05 -16.43
N ALA A 333 -12.75 -5.78 -16.31
CA ALA A 333 -12.43 -5.14 -15.01
C ALA A 333 -13.58 -5.26 -14.02
N GLU A 334 -14.83 -5.19 -14.46
CA GLU A 334 -16.04 -5.32 -13.63
C GLU A 334 -16.14 -6.66 -12.88
N THR A 335 -15.42 -7.69 -13.32
CA THR A 335 -15.46 -9.02 -12.71
C THR A 335 -14.51 -9.15 -11.50
N PHE A 336 -13.53 -8.28 -11.38
CA PHE A 336 -12.53 -8.33 -10.32
C PHE A 336 -12.27 -6.98 -9.63
N CYS A 337 -12.79 -5.86 -10.16
CA CYS A 337 -12.75 -4.55 -9.51
C CYS A 337 -14.11 -4.20 -8.91
N SER A 338 -14.08 -3.50 -7.78
CA SER A 338 -15.27 -2.97 -7.13
C SER A 338 -15.02 -1.55 -6.66
N ASN A 339 -15.97 -0.65 -6.94
CA ASN A 339 -16.05 0.69 -6.33
C ASN A 339 -17.02 0.68 -5.13
N SER A 340 -17.42 -0.51 -4.66
CA SER A 340 -18.24 -0.64 -3.48
C SER A 340 -17.44 -0.22 -2.27
N GLN A 341 -17.97 0.75 -1.53
CA GLN A 341 -17.41 1.26 -0.30
C GLN A 341 -18.55 1.42 0.69
N ALA A 342 -18.26 1.18 1.98
CA ALA A 342 -19.24 1.42 3.03
C ALA A 342 -19.65 2.89 3.12
N GLU A 343 -18.76 3.80 2.70
CA GLU A 343 -18.94 5.25 2.77
C GLU A 343 -18.07 5.93 1.71
N GLN A 344 -18.65 6.83 0.94
CA GLN A 344 -17.91 7.63 -0.03
C GLN A 344 -17.18 8.78 0.67
N VAL A 345 -15.87 8.83 0.52
CA VAL A 345 -15.01 9.88 1.08
C VAL A 345 -14.61 10.87 -0.02
N THR A 346 -15.09 12.10 0.11
CA THR A 346 -14.82 13.18 -0.86
C THR A 346 -14.13 14.36 -0.18
N LEU A 347 -13.50 15.21 -0.99
CA LEU A 347 -13.01 16.52 -0.59
C LEU A 347 -13.87 17.60 -1.28
N THR A 348 -14.06 18.73 -0.59
CA THR A 348 -14.65 19.93 -1.19
C THR A 348 -13.71 20.57 -2.19
N SER A 349 -14.22 21.45 -3.06
CA SER A 349 -13.36 22.19 -4.00
C SER A 349 -12.27 22.99 -3.29
N ALA A 350 -12.59 23.64 -2.15
CA ALA A 350 -11.60 24.37 -1.36
C ALA A 350 -10.51 23.46 -0.76
N GLU A 351 -10.88 22.27 -0.27
CA GLU A 351 -9.91 21.27 0.20
C GLU A 351 -9.01 20.78 -0.95
N TRP A 352 -9.56 20.55 -2.14
CA TRP A 352 -8.77 20.20 -3.33
C TRP A 352 -7.83 21.32 -3.77
N ASP A 353 -8.24 22.59 -3.71
CA ASP A 353 -7.38 23.73 -4.00
C ASP A 353 -6.22 23.83 -3.01
N GLN A 354 -6.46 23.56 -1.73
CA GLN A 354 -5.41 23.44 -0.71
C GLN A 354 -4.42 22.33 -1.04
N VAL A 355 -4.90 21.13 -1.39
CA VAL A 355 -4.05 19.99 -1.79
C VAL A 355 -3.26 20.34 -3.03
N LYS A 356 -3.89 20.93 -4.06
CA LYS A 356 -3.28 21.37 -5.30
C LYS A 356 -2.14 22.37 -5.08
N SER A 357 -2.36 23.32 -4.21
CA SER A 357 -1.36 24.33 -3.86
C SER A 357 -0.19 23.71 -3.10
N SER A 358 -0.47 22.94 -2.04
CA SER A 358 0.57 22.37 -1.18
C SER A 358 1.42 21.30 -1.87
N THR A 359 0.87 20.58 -2.85
CA THR A 359 1.60 19.52 -3.59
C THR A 359 2.24 20.01 -4.89
N LYS A 360 2.10 21.28 -5.25
CA LYS A 360 2.58 21.82 -6.54
C LYS A 360 4.04 21.46 -6.83
N LYS A 361 4.95 21.78 -5.90
CA LYS A 361 6.39 21.51 -6.06
C LYS A 361 6.72 20.01 -6.26
N TYR A 362 5.93 19.12 -5.68
CA TYR A 362 6.15 17.68 -5.80
C TYR A 362 5.64 17.12 -7.12
N ARG A 363 4.56 17.69 -7.67
CA ARG A 363 4.10 17.36 -9.03
C ARG A 363 5.07 17.88 -10.08
N GLU A 364 5.62 19.09 -9.88
CA GLU A 364 6.66 19.64 -10.74
C GLU A 364 7.93 18.77 -10.68
N LEU A 365 8.32 18.28 -9.49
CA LEU A 365 9.42 17.34 -9.33
C LEU A 365 9.18 16.05 -10.13
N LEU A 366 8.03 15.41 -10.00
CA LEU A 366 7.70 14.20 -10.76
C LEU A 366 7.68 14.44 -12.27
N GLY A 367 7.23 15.61 -12.72
CA GLY A 367 7.23 15.99 -14.15
C GLY A 367 8.58 16.37 -14.70
N SER A 368 9.59 16.63 -13.86
CA SER A 368 10.94 17.06 -14.26
C SER A 368 11.98 15.92 -14.26
N LEU A 369 11.63 14.76 -13.77
CA LEU A 369 12.47 13.57 -13.71
C LEU A 369 12.36 12.73 -14.97
#